data_134b8da7d5ab69ee0d8131bcc526e129
#
_entry.id   134b8da7d5ab69ee0d8131bcc526e129
#
_cell.length_a   1.000
_cell.length_b   1.000
_cell.length_c   1.000
_cell.angle_alpha   90.00
_cell.angle_beta   90.00
_cell.angle_gamma   90.00
#
_symmetry.space_group_name_H-M   'P 1'
#
loop_
_entity.id
_entity.type
_entity.pdbx_description
1 polymer ?
#
loop_
_entity_poly.entity_id
_entity_poly.type
_entity_poly.pdbx_seq_one_letter_code
_entity_poly.pdbx_strand_id
1 'polypeptide(L)'
;GPPFASSHGLLGLSRLSAWWLALGIELERGRPGCPQDNGGHERMHKDVQREIQALASESTPISDEERQAHFEIWRREFNDERPHESLGMKCPAEVYVKSSRVYQGTPQAIGYEHMDPRRVQKDGLITYQGTRYQISAALAGWEVGLKSVANDRLEAYFGKLLLGWIEPQSESFTAISPSKIP
;
A
#
# COMPACT_ATOMS: atom_id res chain seq x y z
N GLY A 1 -6.76 -3.98 -7.16
CA GLY A 1 -6.14 -4.73 -8.27
C GLY A 1 -4.73 -4.23 -8.57
N PRO A 2 -4.03 -4.86 -9.55
CA PRO A 2 -2.71 -4.41 -9.98
C PRO A 2 -2.74 -2.93 -10.42
N PRO A 3 -1.69 -2.13 -10.17
CA PRO A 3 -0.40 -2.52 -9.55
C PRO A 3 -0.39 -2.50 -8.01
N PHE A 4 -1.47 -2.06 -7.36
CA PHE A 4 -1.52 -1.79 -5.92
C PHE A 4 -1.62 -3.06 -5.06
N ALA A 5 -2.23 -4.11 -5.60
CA ALA A 5 -2.38 -5.39 -4.94
C ALA A 5 -2.31 -6.54 -5.94
N SER A 6 -1.88 -7.72 -5.49
CA SER A 6 -1.85 -8.97 -6.27
C SER A 6 -2.93 -9.93 -5.77
N SER A 7 -3.69 -10.52 -6.69
CA SER A 7 -4.67 -11.56 -6.36
C SER A 7 -4.03 -12.90 -5.96
N HIS A 8 -2.77 -13.11 -6.36
CA HIS A 8 -2.03 -14.37 -6.14
C HIS A 8 -0.77 -14.20 -5.29
N GLY A 9 -0.44 -12.98 -4.89
CA GLY A 9 0.73 -12.70 -4.06
C GLY A 9 0.50 -13.02 -2.59
N LEU A 10 1.58 -13.34 -1.88
CA LEU A 10 1.57 -13.46 -0.42
C LEU A 10 0.92 -12.22 0.21
N LEU A 11 -0.13 -12.40 0.99
CA LEU A 11 -0.92 -11.31 1.60
C LEU A 11 -1.41 -10.27 0.59
N GLY A 12 -1.56 -10.65 -0.68
CA GLY A 12 -1.91 -9.73 -1.75
C GLY A 12 -0.84 -8.67 -2.05
N LEU A 13 0.42 -8.87 -1.63
CA LEU A 13 1.50 -7.94 -1.88
C LEU A 13 1.85 -7.87 -3.37
N SER A 14 2.04 -6.66 -3.86
CA SER A 14 2.67 -6.33 -5.13
C SER A 14 4.04 -5.70 -4.86
N ARG A 15 4.87 -5.52 -5.91
CA ARG A 15 6.14 -4.79 -5.76
C ARG A 15 5.94 -3.36 -5.27
N LEU A 16 4.86 -2.70 -5.73
CA LEU A 16 4.53 -1.34 -5.30
C LEU A 16 4.13 -1.30 -3.83
N SER A 17 3.27 -2.22 -3.38
CA SER A 17 2.89 -2.30 -1.98
C SER A 17 4.05 -2.68 -1.06
N ALA A 18 4.97 -3.55 -1.51
CA ALA A 18 6.20 -3.83 -0.79
C ALA A 18 7.08 -2.57 -0.63
N TRP A 19 7.21 -1.77 -1.69
CA TRP A 19 7.94 -0.51 -1.63
C TRP A 19 7.31 0.50 -0.67
N TRP A 20 5.97 0.62 -0.63
CA TRP A 20 5.28 1.45 0.37
C TRP A 20 5.54 0.99 1.80
N LEU A 21 5.45 -0.31 2.05
CA LEU A 21 5.78 -0.87 3.37
C LEU A 21 7.23 -0.58 3.78
N ALA A 22 8.17 -0.66 2.83
CA ALA A 22 9.57 -0.30 3.08
C ALA A 22 9.74 1.18 3.42
N LEU A 23 8.90 2.06 2.88
CA LEU A 23 8.81 3.47 3.26
C LEU A 23 8.10 3.70 4.59
N GLY A 24 7.57 2.65 5.23
CA GLY A 24 6.77 2.75 6.44
C GLY A 24 5.37 3.33 6.19
N ILE A 25 4.84 3.16 4.96
CA ILE A 25 3.46 3.50 4.60
C ILE A 25 2.61 2.26 4.83
N GLU A 26 1.62 2.35 5.69
CA GLU A 26 0.69 1.26 5.97
C GLU A 26 -0.29 1.05 4.81
N LEU A 27 -0.68 -0.20 4.60
CA LEU A 27 -1.60 -0.58 3.54
C LEU A 27 -2.99 -0.81 4.14
N GLU A 28 -3.87 0.13 3.92
CA GLU A 28 -5.29 -0.06 4.21
C GLU A 28 -6.02 -0.60 2.97
N ARG A 29 -6.79 -1.65 3.15
CA ARG A 29 -7.52 -2.29 2.06
C ARG A 29 -8.99 -2.38 2.39
N GLY A 30 -9.83 -1.91 1.46
CA GLY A 30 -11.27 -2.18 1.53
C GLY A 30 -11.56 -3.68 1.46
N ARG A 31 -12.67 -4.10 2.04
CA ARG A 31 -13.11 -5.50 2.02
C ARG A 31 -13.41 -5.94 0.58
N PRO A 32 -13.06 -7.18 0.22
CA PRO A 32 -13.40 -7.72 -1.10
C PRO A 32 -14.91 -7.63 -1.36
N GLY A 33 -15.29 -7.11 -2.54
CA GLY A 33 -16.69 -6.96 -2.92
C GLY A 33 -17.47 -5.87 -2.19
N CYS A 34 -16.81 -5.01 -1.42
CA CYS A 34 -17.42 -3.91 -0.67
C CYS A 34 -16.95 -2.53 -1.19
N PRO A 35 -17.38 -2.09 -2.40
CA PRO A 35 -16.98 -0.79 -2.95
C PRO A 35 -17.37 0.38 -2.05
N GLN A 36 -18.42 0.25 -1.24
CA GLN A 36 -18.86 1.26 -0.28
C GLN A 36 -17.79 1.63 0.75
N ASP A 37 -16.79 0.78 1.01
CA ASP A 37 -15.67 1.09 1.89
C ASP A 37 -14.83 2.26 1.34
N ASN A 38 -14.93 2.54 0.04
CA ASN A 38 -14.29 3.66 -0.65
C ASN A 38 -15.28 4.70 -1.20
N GLY A 39 -16.51 4.70 -0.70
CA GLY A 39 -17.62 5.50 -1.23
C GLY A 39 -17.37 7.00 -1.26
N GLY A 40 -16.62 7.54 -0.29
CA GLY A 40 -16.23 8.96 -0.27
C GLY A 40 -15.34 9.33 -1.45
N HIS A 41 -14.36 8.50 -1.76
CA HIS A 41 -13.46 8.68 -2.90
C HIS A 41 -14.20 8.56 -4.25
N GLU A 42 -15.08 7.58 -4.37
CA GLU A 42 -15.90 7.40 -5.57
C GLU A 42 -16.83 8.59 -5.80
N ARG A 43 -17.42 9.14 -4.74
CA ARG A 43 -18.26 10.34 -4.81
C ARG A 43 -17.46 11.54 -5.29
N MET A 44 -16.29 11.77 -4.70
CA MET A 44 -15.39 12.83 -5.12
C MET A 44 -15.06 12.73 -6.63
N HIS A 45 -14.72 11.55 -7.12
CA HIS A 45 -14.44 11.36 -8.56
C HIS A 45 -15.65 11.66 -9.44
N LYS A 46 -16.86 11.27 -9.02
CA LYS A 46 -18.10 11.58 -9.76
C LYS A 46 -18.36 13.08 -9.80
N ASP A 47 -18.12 13.79 -8.70
CA ASP A 47 -18.31 15.23 -8.62
C ASP A 47 -17.32 15.96 -9.54
N VAL A 48 -16.02 15.62 -9.46
CA VAL A 48 -14.99 16.13 -10.38
C VAL A 48 -15.38 15.89 -11.84
N GLN A 49 -15.73 14.65 -12.19
CA GLN A 49 -16.07 14.29 -13.55
C GLN A 49 -17.27 15.10 -14.07
N ARG A 50 -18.32 15.25 -13.27
CA ARG A 50 -19.53 16.00 -13.64
C ARG A 50 -19.20 17.47 -13.86
N GLU A 51 -18.44 18.10 -12.99
CA GLU A 51 -18.08 19.52 -13.09
C GLU A 51 -17.16 19.78 -14.30
N ILE A 52 -16.19 18.94 -14.54
CA ILE A 52 -15.30 19.07 -15.71
C ILE A 52 -16.04 18.80 -17.02
N GLN A 53 -16.98 17.82 -17.05
CA GLN A 53 -17.79 17.56 -18.23
C GLN A 53 -18.75 18.71 -18.53
N ALA A 54 -19.27 19.39 -17.52
CA ALA A 54 -20.14 20.56 -17.72
C ALA A 54 -19.41 21.74 -18.37
N LEU A 55 -18.09 21.81 -18.31
CA LEU A 55 -17.26 22.82 -18.94
C LEU A 55 -16.96 22.53 -20.42
N ALA A 56 -16.99 21.24 -20.81
CA ALA A 56 -16.82 20.82 -22.18
C ALA A 56 -18.14 21.02 -22.93
N SER A 57 -18.25 22.07 -23.73
CA SER A 57 -19.38 22.21 -24.67
C SER A 57 -19.23 21.17 -25.79
N GLU A 58 -20.35 20.69 -26.35
CA GLU A 58 -20.36 19.69 -27.44
C GLU A 58 -19.61 20.15 -28.69
N SER A 59 -19.39 21.47 -28.84
CA SER A 59 -18.84 22.09 -30.04
C SER A 59 -17.36 22.49 -29.93
N THR A 60 -16.77 22.51 -28.73
CA THR A 60 -15.38 22.94 -28.55
C THR A 60 -14.67 22.07 -27.47
N PRO A 61 -13.77 21.17 -27.89
CA PRO A 61 -12.96 20.44 -26.95
C PRO A 61 -12.07 21.42 -26.17
N ILE A 62 -12.04 21.32 -24.85
CA ILE A 62 -11.10 22.05 -24.01
C ILE A 62 -9.71 21.44 -24.13
N SER A 63 -8.66 22.26 -24.15
CA SER A 63 -7.28 21.79 -24.13
C SER A 63 -6.92 21.12 -22.78
N ASP A 64 -5.81 20.40 -22.75
CA ASP A 64 -5.35 19.75 -21.52
C ASP A 64 -4.92 20.79 -20.47
N GLU A 65 -4.39 21.93 -20.89
CA GLU A 65 -4.04 23.06 -20.03
C GLU A 65 -5.27 23.70 -19.39
N GLU A 66 -6.32 23.93 -20.17
CA GLU A 66 -7.60 24.45 -19.66
C GLU A 66 -8.24 23.46 -18.69
N ARG A 67 -8.22 22.16 -19.02
CA ARG A 67 -8.72 21.10 -18.14
C ARG A 67 -7.94 21.06 -16.81
N GLN A 68 -6.61 21.18 -16.86
CA GLN A 68 -5.78 21.23 -15.67
C GLN A 68 -6.08 22.47 -14.83
N ALA A 69 -6.28 23.64 -15.45
CA ALA A 69 -6.65 24.84 -14.73
C ALA A 69 -7.99 24.68 -13.98
N HIS A 70 -8.98 24.05 -14.62
CA HIS A 70 -10.26 23.74 -13.97
C HIS A 70 -10.11 22.75 -12.81
N PHE A 71 -9.26 21.72 -12.93
CA PHE A 71 -8.95 20.83 -11.83
C PHE A 71 -8.33 21.55 -10.63
N GLU A 72 -7.46 22.54 -10.87
CA GLU A 72 -6.86 23.31 -9.78
C GLU A 72 -7.87 24.21 -9.08
N ILE A 73 -8.82 24.81 -9.82
CA ILE A 73 -9.94 25.59 -9.24
C ILE A 73 -10.79 24.65 -8.38
N TRP A 74 -11.24 23.53 -8.96
CA TRP A 74 -12.06 22.55 -8.26
C TRP A 74 -11.37 22.03 -7.00
N ARG A 75 -10.07 21.68 -7.08
CA ARG A 75 -9.28 21.20 -5.95
C ARG A 75 -9.22 22.21 -4.80
N ARG A 76 -9.10 23.51 -5.15
CA ARG A 76 -9.10 24.60 -4.15
C ARG A 76 -10.45 24.69 -3.48
N GLU A 77 -11.52 24.79 -4.25
CA GLU A 77 -12.89 24.85 -3.70
C GLU A 77 -13.18 23.64 -2.80
N PHE A 78 -12.85 22.43 -3.27
CA PHE A 78 -13.08 21.19 -2.52
C PHE A 78 -12.32 21.19 -1.18
N ASN A 79 -11.08 21.63 -1.17
CA ASN A 79 -10.25 21.55 0.03
C ASN A 79 -10.46 22.73 0.99
N ASP A 80 -10.67 23.93 0.47
CA ASP A 80 -10.62 25.15 1.26
C ASP A 80 -12.00 25.74 1.56
N GLU A 81 -13.02 25.43 0.74
CA GLU A 81 -14.31 26.10 0.80
C GLU A 81 -15.49 25.16 1.04
N ARG A 82 -15.41 23.88 0.64
CA ARG A 82 -16.51 22.91 0.80
C ARG A 82 -16.44 22.19 2.15
N PRO A 83 -17.41 22.44 3.06
CA PRO A 83 -17.47 21.69 4.31
C PRO A 83 -17.97 20.27 4.07
N HIS A 84 -17.37 19.30 4.78
CA HIS A 84 -17.71 17.88 4.68
C HIS A 84 -18.36 17.37 5.97
N GLU A 85 -19.51 16.74 5.85
CA GLU A 85 -20.24 16.17 6.99
C GLU A 85 -19.39 15.15 7.76
N SER A 86 -18.64 14.28 7.05
CA SER A 86 -17.74 13.31 7.65
C SER A 86 -16.56 13.92 8.42
N LEU A 87 -16.27 15.21 8.20
CA LEU A 87 -15.26 15.99 8.92
C LEU A 87 -15.88 16.94 9.97
N GLY A 88 -17.14 16.71 10.34
CA GLY A 88 -17.86 17.60 11.27
C GLY A 88 -18.08 18.99 10.68
N MET A 89 -18.43 19.08 9.40
CA MET A 89 -18.65 20.33 8.65
C MET A 89 -17.41 21.22 8.51
N LYS A 90 -16.23 20.65 8.65
CA LYS A 90 -14.95 21.33 8.34
C LYS A 90 -14.53 21.08 6.89
N CYS A 91 -13.75 21.99 6.34
CA CYS A 91 -13.08 21.79 5.06
C CYS A 91 -11.88 20.85 5.23
N PRO A 92 -11.51 20.05 4.20
CA PRO A 92 -10.34 19.17 4.28
C PRO A 92 -9.05 19.89 4.69
N ALA A 93 -8.81 21.11 4.22
CA ALA A 93 -7.63 21.90 4.57
C ALA A 93 -7.55 22.26 6.08
N GLU A 94 -8.68 22.34 6.77
CA GLU A 94 -8.70 22.62 8.22
C GLU A 94 -8.27 21.42 9.08
N VAL A 95 -8.39 20.21 8.54
CA VAL A 95 -8.06 18.97 9.25
C VAL A 95 -6.78 18.30 8.74
N TYR A 96 -6.34 18.65 7.52
CA TYR A 96 -5.14 18.09 6.93
C TYR A 96 -3.87 18.66 7.58
N VAL A 97 -3.05 17.76 8.10
CA VAL A 97 -1.74 18.13 8.63
C VAL A 97 -0.66 17.53 7.72
N LYS A 98 0.15 18.40 7.12
CA LYS A 98 1.27 17.97 6.28
C LYS A 98 2.26 17.13 7.10
N SER A 99 2.62 15.97 6.59
CA SER A 99 3.63 15.12 7.22
C SER A 99 4.97 15.85 7.33
N SER A 100 5.62 15.74 8.49
CA SER A 100 7.01 16.21 8.68
C SER A 100 8.03 15.27 8.02
N ARG A 101 7.63 14.06 7.61
CA ARG A 101 8.50 13.10 6.92
C ARG A 101 8.72 13.55 5.48
N VAL A 102 9.98 13.79 5.14
CA VAL A 102 10.38 14.10 3.76
C VAL A 102 10.75 12.80 3.06
N TYR A 103 10.27 12.62 1.83
CA TYR A 103 10.67 11.50 0.99
C TYR A 103 12.15 11.62 0.61
N GLN A 104 12.96 10.63 0.97
CA GLN A 104 14.40 10.58 0.73
C GLN A 104 14.81 9.54 -0.33
N GLY A 105 13.88 9.08 -1.12
CA GLY A 105 14.11 8.01 -2.08
C GLY A 105 13.75 6.63 -1.53
N THR A 106 14.05 5.59 -2.30
CA THR A 106 13.81 4.20 -1.91
C THR A 106 14.78 3.81 -0.78
N PRO A 107 14.29 3.27 0.34
CA PRO A 107 15.16 2.78 1.40
C PRO A 107 16.10 1.70 0.87
N GLN A 108 17.36 1.73 1.28
CA GLN A 108 18.34 0.72 0.86
C GLN A 108 18.19 -0.58 1.64
N ALA A 109 17.75 -0.49 2.89
CA ALA A 109 17.50 -1.63 3.76
C ALA A 109 16.39 -1.31 4.76
N ILE A 110 15.69 -2.35 5.21
CA ILE A 110 14.81 -2.32 6.37
C ILE A 110 15.66 -2.84 7.54
N GLY A 111 15.75 -2.05 8.62
CA GLY A 111 16.47 -2.48 9.82
C GLY A 111 15.72 -3.62 10.52
N TYR A 112 16.44 -4.70 10.84
CA TYR A 112 15.92 -5.84 11.58
C TYR A 112 16.69 -6.01 12.89
N GLU A 113 16.34 -5.22 13.89
CA GLU A 113 16.91 -5.38 15.23
C GLU A 113 16.44 -6.71 15.83
N HIS A 114 17.38 -7.52 16.34
CA HIS A 114 17.13 -8.82 16.97
C HIS A 114 16.50 -9.90 16.05
N MET A 115 16.59 -9.73 14.73
CA MET A 115 16.17 -10.72 13.75
C MET A 115 17.34 -11.05 12.81
N ASP A 116 17.30 -12.22 12.19
CA ASP A 116 18.28 -12.66 11.21
C ASP A 116 17.82 -12.23 9.80
N PRO A 117 18.45 -11.23 9.15
CA PRO A 117 18.01 -10.77 7.84
C PRO A 117 18.37 -11.77 6.74
N ARG A 118 17.45 -12.02 5.83
CA ARG A 118 17.65 -12.86 4.64
C ARG A 118 17.20 -12.14 3.39
N ARG A 119 18.09 -12.08 2.40
CA ARG A 119 17.81 -11.48 1.09
C ARG A 119 16.83 -12.34 0.31
N VAL A 120 15.78 -11.72 -0.19
CA VAL A 120 14.83 -12.37 -1.10
C VAL A 120 15.38 -12.32 -2.52
N GLN A 121 15.57 -13.49 -3.14
CA GLN A 121 16.06 -13.64 -4.49
C GLN A 121 15.02 -13.23 -5.53
N LYS A 122 15.42 -13.16 -6.83
CA LYS A 122 14.53 -12.72 -7.92
C LYS A 122 13.27 -13.60 -8.06
N ASP A 123 13.40 -14.87 -7.73
CA ASP A 123 12.34 -15.88 -7.75
C ASP A 123 11.46 -15.88 -6.48
N GLY A 124 11.76 -15.00 -5.52
CA GLY A 124 11.00 -14.88 -4.27
C GLY A 124 11.44 -15.84 -3.16
N LEU A 125 12.56 -16.53 -3.37
CA LEU A 125 13.13 -17.47 -2.40
C LEU A 125 14.10 -16.78 -1.43
N ILE A 126 14.17 -17.30 -0.22
CA ILE A 126 15.26 -17.05 0.73
C ILE A 126 15.99 -18.36 1.02
N THR A 127 17.22 -18.27 1.52
CA THR A 127 17.98 -19.42 2.00
C THR A 127 18.21 -19.29 3.51
N TYR A 128 17.87 -20.32 4.25
CA TYR A 128 18.14 -20.43 5.68
C TYR A 128 18.68 -21.84 5.99
N GLN A 129 19.85 -21.91 6.63
CA GLN A 129 20.54 -23.17 6.97
C GLN A 129 20.65 -24.16 5.79
N GLY A 130 20.91 -23.66 4.57
CA GLY A 130 21.06 -24.48 3.37
C GLY A 130 19.74 -24.81 2.66
N THR A 131 18.59 -24.66 3.32
CA THR A 131 17.27 -24.92 2.73
C THR A 131 16.67 -23.64 2.13
N ARG A 132 15.95 -23.78 1.01
CA ARG A 132 15.31 -22.68 0.28
C ARG A 132 13.81 -22.65 0.59
N TYR A 133 13.32 -21.48 0.94
CA TYR A 133 11.91 -21.24 1.28
C TYR A 133 11.27 -20.23 0.35
N GLN A 134 10.13 -20.57 -0.25
CA GLN A 134 9.38 -19.71 -1.13
C GLN A 134 8.59 -18.69 -0.31
N ILE A 135 9.03 -17.44 -0.30
CA ILE A 135 8.33 -16.36 0.43
C ILE A 135 7.44 -15.58 -0.53
N SER A 136 8.01 -14.71 -1.38
CA SER A 136 7.23 -13.93 -2.34
C SER A 136 8.13 -13.24 -3.36
N ALA A 137 7.81 -13.36 -4.64
CA ALA A 137 8.48 -12.60 -5.70
C ALA A 137 8.20 -11.08 -5.62
N ALA A 138 7.14 -10.66 -4.93
CA ALA A 138 6.87 -9.24 -4.70
C ALA A 138 7.93 -8.57 -3.81
N LEU A 139 8.61 -9.36 -2.98
CA LEU A 139 9.69 -8.92 -2.09
C LEU A 139 11.09 -9.09 -2.69
N ALA A 140 11.19 -9.49 -3.95
CA ALA A 140 12.48 -9.69 -4.61
C ALA A 140 13.37 -8.44 -4.51
N GLY A 141 14.61 -8.65 -4.04
CA GLY A 141 15.56 -7.57 -3.84
C GLY A 141 15.50 -6.91 -2.45
N TRP A 142 14.49 -7.20 -1.65
CA TRP A 142 14.40 -6.79 -0.25
C TRP A 142 14.98 -7.85 0.69
N GLU A 143 15.11 -7.49 1.95
CA GLU A 143 15.40 -8.44 3.03
C GLU A 143 14.13 -8.71 3.84
N VAL A 144 14.03 -9.91 4.38
CA VAL A 144 13.04 -10.32 5.38
C VAL A 144 13.78 -10.66 6.67
N GLY A 145 13.22 -10.28 7.81
CA GLY A 145 13.77 -10.61 9.12
C GLY A 145 13.21 -11.93 9.61
N LEU A 146 14.08 -12.84 10.03
CA LEU A 146 13.69 -14.11 10.66
C LEU A 146 13.88 -14.00 12.17
N LYS A 147 12.82 -14.22 12.93
CA LYS A 147 12.81 -14.21 14.38
C LYS A 147 12.56 -15.61 14.92
N SER A 148 13.48 -16.15 15.70
CA SER A 148 13.28 -17.42 16.38
C SER A 148 12.20 -17.32 17.45
N VAL A 149 11.29 -18.28 17.44
CA VAL A 149 10.24 -18.44 18.44
C VAL A 149 10.28 -19.86 19.01
N ALA A 150 9.40 -20.18 19.96
CA ALA A 150 9.37 -21.51 20.55
C ALA A 150 9.18 -22.62 19.50
N ASN A 151 9.66 -23.85 19.82
CA ASN A 151 9.54 -25.06 18.98
C ASN A 151 10.28 -24.99 17.64
N ASP A 152 11.47 -24.41 17.60
CA ASP A 152 12.32 -24.29 16.41
C ASP A 152 11.62 -23.66 15.18
N ARG A 153 10.56 -22.89 15.40
CA ARG A 153 9.88 -22.12 14.37
C ARG A 153 10.51 -20.75 14.23
N LEU A 154 10.45 -20.21 13.01
CA LEU A 154 10.86 -18.84 12.72
C LEU A 154 9.67 -18.05 12.22
N GLU A 155 9.46 -16.88 12.78
CA GLU A 155 8.57 -15.86 12.22
C GLU A 155 9.32 -15.09 11.14
N ALA A 156 8.73 -14.97 9.95
CA ALA A 156 9.28 -14.18 8.84
C ALA A 156 8.56 -12.84 8.76
N TYR A 157 9.32 -11.74 8.80
CA TYR A 157 8.79 -10.38 8.78
C TYR A 157 9.30 -9.58 7.58
N PHE A 158 8.44 -8.72 7.06
CA PHE A 158 8.84 -7.64 6.17
C PHE A 158 8.55 -6.30 6.84
N GLY A 159 9.59 -5.65 7.35
CA GLY A 159 9.45 -4.54 8.29
C GLY A 159 8.69 -4.99 9.55
N LYS A 160 7.53 -4.38 9.78
CA LYS A 160 6.63 -4.75 10.88
C LYS A 160 5.59 -5.82 10.50
N LEU A 161 5.45 -6.12 9.21
CA LEU A 161 4.45 -7.05 8.71
C LEU A 161 4.90 -8.49 8.89
N LEU A 162 4.19 -9.27 9.70
CA LEU A 162 4.37 -10.73 9.77
C LEU A 162 3.90 -11.35 8.45
N LEU A 163 4.77 -12.10 7.79
CA LEU A 163 4.48 -12.80 6.54
C LEU A 163 3.97 -14.23 6.77
N GLY A 164 4.49 -14.87 7.79
CA GLY A 164 4.20 -16.25 8.11
C GLY A 164 5.29 -16.90 8.95
N TRP A 165 5.33 -18.22 8.90
CA TRP A 165 6.24 -19.04 9.69
C TRP A 165 7.05 -19.99 8.82
N ILE A 166 8.33 -20.13 9.14
CA ILE A 166 9.20 -21.16 8.60
C ILE A 166 9.32 -22.27 9.66
N GLU A 167 9.16 -23.50 9.23
CA GLU A 167 9.36 -24.70 10.01
C GLU A 167 10.55 -25.46 9.42
N PRO A 168 11.77 -25.31 9.99
CA PRO A 168 12.97 -25.91 9.41
C PRO A 168 12.91 -27.44 9.34
N GLN A 169 12.26 -28.09 10.31
CA GLN A 169 12.14 -29.55 10.35
C GLN A 169 11.30 -30.13 9.19
N SER A 170 10.27 -29.41 8.76
CA SER A 170 9.42 -29.79 7.62
C SER A 170 9.80 -29.08 6.32
N GLU A 171 10.87 -28.28 6.34
CA GLU A 171 11.35 -27.47 5.22
C GLU A 171 10.24 -26.65 4.55
N SER A 172 9.29 -26.13 5.34
CA SER A 172 8.10 -25.47 4.85
C SER A 172 7.99 -24.02 5.30
N PHE A 173 7.34 -23.19 4.46
CA PHE A 173 6.88 -21.86 4.82
C PHE A 173 5.35 -21.83 4.77
N THR A 174 4.73 -21.43 5.87
CA THR A 174 3.28 -21.26 5.99
C THR A 174 2.94 -19.78 6.10
N ALA A 175 2.25 -19.25 5.12
CA ALA A 175 1.82 -17.85 5.12
C ALA A 175 0.75 -17.58 6.18
N ILE A 176 0.75 -16.37 6.76
CA ILE A 176 -0.37 -15.91 7.58
C ILE A 176 -1.62 -15.73 6.70
N SER A 177 -2.79 -16.07 7.25
CA SER A 177 -4.06 -15.82 6.55
C SER A 177 -4.35 -14.31 6.46
N PRO A 178 -4.84 -13.79 5.32
CA PRO A 178 -5.22 -12.39 5.16
C PRO A 178 -6.23 -11.87 6.20
N SER A 179 -7.03 -12.74 6.78
CA SER A 179 -8.01 -12.41 7.83
C SER A 179 -7.40 -12.05 9.19
N LYS A 180 -6.08 -12.14 9.35
CA LYS A 180 -5.34 -11.84 10.59
C LYS A 180 -4.44 -10.61 10.48
N ILE A 181 -4.58 -9.84 9.42
CA ILE A 181 -3.90 -8.53 9.32
C ILE A 181 -4.79 -7.53 10.08
N PRO A 182 -4.26 -6.86 11.13
CA PRO A 182 -4.99 -5.87 11.89
C PRO A 182 -5.40 -4.69 11.04
#